data_14bef5b136dfaeb018786d7cdb1b882d
#
_entry.id   14bef5b136dfaeb018786d7cdb1b882d
#
_cell.length_a   1.000
_cell.length_b   1.000
_cell.length_c   1.000
_cell.angle_alpha   90.00
_cell.angle_beta   90.00
_cell.angle_gamma   90.00
#
_symmetry.space_group_name_H-M   'P 1'
#
loop_
_entity.id
_entity.type
_entity.pdbx_description
1 polymer ?
#
loop_
_entity_poly.entity_id
_entity_poly.type
_entity_poly.pdbx_seq_one_letter_code
_entity_poly.pdbx_strand_id
1 'polypeptide(L)'
;MFLNGTFHELKGSAFDKPMKQEFINFFARKNNFSLFYIKVDNSRLKDTFCSNTSRVFNYLLKISMDYFIRNNYIPSENHILQLDERNERTESRFFLEDYLNTELCITGINQGNFEVSYFDSANNSNIQIADVFSNILYSHLKTGNYADELDTLRDNGILKYIFEFPL
;
A
#
# COMPACT_ATOMS: atom_id res chain seq x y z
N MET A 1 -11.48 20.48 -6.62
CA MET A 1 -11.04 19.27 -7.33
C MET A 1 -9.53 19.38 -7.45
N PHE A 2 -8.79 18.41 -6.96
CA PHE A 2 -7.34 18.42 -7.04
C PHE A 2 -6.91 18.39 -8.51
N LEU A 3 -6.01 19.31 -8.93
CA LEU A 3 -5.50 19.45 -10.29
C LEU A 3 -6.52 19.82 -11.38
N ASN A 4 -7.67 20.39 -11.02
CA ASN A 4 -8.65 20.99 -11.96
C ASN A 4 -9.04 20.11 -13.17
N GLY A 5 -9.01 18.77 -13.02
CA GLY A 5 -9.33 17.85 -14.11
C GLY A 5 -8.25 17.69 -15.17
N THR A 6 -7.00 18.06 -14.88
CA THR A 6 -5.87 17.98 -15.83
C THR A 6 -5.46 16.52 -16.13
N PHE A 7 -5.81 15.58 -15.25
CA PHE A 7 -5.45 14.19 -15.38
C PHE A 7 -6.68 13.29 -15.47
N HIS A 8 -6.70 12.40 -16.46
CA HIS A 8 -7.70 11.32 -16.54
C HIS A 8 -7.46 10.24 -15.49
N GLU A 9 -6.20 10.03 -15.11
CA GLU A 9 -5.75 9.09 -14.09
C GLU A 9 -4.58 9.72 -13.32
N LEU A 10 -4.62 9.65 -11.99
CA LEU A 10 -3.49 10.09 -11.17
C LEU A 10 -2.43 8.98 -11.14
N LYS A 11 -1.25 9.29 -11.66
CA LYS A 11 -0.07 8.41 -11.62
C LYS A 11 1.08 9.10 -10.91
N GLY A 12 1.63 8.47 -9.89
CA GLY A 12 2.73 9.04 -9.13
C GLY A 12 3.97 9.33 -9.99
N SER A 13 4.19 8.55 -11.05
CA SER A 13 5.29 8.78 -11.99
C SER A 13 5.09 10.01 -12.89
N ALA A 14 3.84 10.47 -13.08
CA ALA A 14 3.53 11.64 -13.88
C ALA A 14 3.62 12.96 -13.08
N PHE A 15 3.73 12.87 -11.75
CA PHE A 15 3.81 14.03 -10.88
C PHE A 15 5.27 14.50 -10.73
N ASP A 16 5.50 15.77 -10.98
CA ASP A 16 6.76 16.43 -10.63
C ASP A 16 6.87 16.70 -9.12
N LYS A 17 7.99 17.28 -8.68
CA LYS A 17 8.23 17.53 -7.26
C LYS A 17 7.21 18.49 -6.64
N PRO A 18 6.90 19.66 -7.23
CA PRO A 18 5.87 20.56 -6.70
C PRO A 18 4.49 19.91 -6.58
N MET A 19 4.07 19.15 -7.59
CA MET A 19 2.78 18.46 -7.57
C MET A 19 2.70 17.41 -6.45
N LYS A 20 3.77 16.67 -6.22
CA LYS A 20 3.83 15.72 -5.10
C LYS A 20 3.77 16.42 -3.75
N GLN A 21 4.45 17.54 -3.59
CA GLN A 21 4.38 18.34 -2.37
C GLN A 21 2.96 18.87 -2.12
N GLU A 22 2.32 19.39 -3.15
CA GLU A 22 0.93 19.86 -3.05
C GLU A 22 -0.03 18.69 -2.70
N PHE A 23 0.18 17.53 -3.30
CA PHE A 23 -0.59 16.32 -3.01
C PHE A 23 -0.45 15.91 -1.54
N ILE A 24 0.79 15.85 -1.01
CA ILE A 24 1.03 15.52 0.40
C ILE A 24 0.35 16.56 1.30
N ASN A 25 0.56 17.86 1.03
CA ASN A 25 -0.01 18.93 1.83
C ASN A 25 -1.55 18.93 1.83
N PHE A 26 -2.17 18.53 0.71
CA PHE A 26 -3.62 18.36 0.64
C PHE A 26 -4.08 17.24 1.57
N PHE A 27 -3.42 16.08 1.52
CA PHE A 27 -3.79 14.91 2.32
C PHE A 27 -3.38 15.04 3.78
N ALA A 28 -2.31 15.77 4.10
CA ALA A 28 -1.88 16.03 5.47
C ALA A 28 -2.92 16.77 6.33
N ARG A 29 -3.89 17.41 5.69
CA ARG A 29 -5.02 18.09 6.35
C ARG A 29 -6.25 17.20 6.53
N LYS A 30 -6.18 15.94 6.10
CA LYS A 30 -7.28 14.98 6.21
C LYS A 30 -7.04 14.06 7.41
N ASN A 31 -8.12 13.65 8.07
CA ASN A 31 -8.05 12.80 9.26
C ASN A 31 -8.84 11.50 9.13
N ASN A 32 -9.29 11.19 7.91
CA ASN A 32 -10.19 10.06 7.63
C ASN A 32 -9.50 8.87 6.94
N PHE A 33 -8.17 8.83 6.95
CA PHE A 33 -7.41 7.73 6.40
C PHE A 33 -6.06 7.56 7.13
N SER A 34 -5.43 6.42 6.91
CA SER A 34 -4.09 6.12 7.40
C SER A 34 -3.24 5.54 6.29
N LEU A 35 -1.94 5.83 6.32
CA LEU A 35 -0.96 5.29 5.38
C LEU A 35 -0.09 4.25 6.07
N PHE A 36 0.04 3.14 5.39
CA PHE A 36 0.98 2.07 5.70
C PHE A 36 1.79 1.76 4.44
N TYR A 37 3.08 1.55 4.59
CA TYR A 37 3.93 1.15 3.48
C TYR A 37 4.52 -0.24 3.73
N ILE A 38 4.71 -0.97 2.65
CA ILE A 38 5.52 -2.18 2.61
C ILE A 38 6.75 -1.86 1.75
N LYS A 39 7.91 -1.75 2.40
CA LYS A 39 9.19 -1.49 1.75
C LYS A 39 9.95 -2.80 1.60
N VAL A 40 10.34 -3.12 0.39
CA VAL A 40 11.08 -4.35 0.07
C VAL A 40 12.48 -3.99 -0.43
N ASP A 41 13.50 -4.54 0.24
CA ASP A 41 14.87 -4.46 -0.23
C ASP A 41 15.19 -5.68 -1.11
N ASN A 42 15.02 -5.51 -2.41
CA ASN A 42 15.24 -6.57 -3.38
C ASN A 42 16.69 -7.07 -3.40
N SER A 43 17.68 -6.26 -2.99
CA SER A 43 19.09 -6.66 -2.96
C SER A 43 19.38 -7.74 -1.93
N ARG A 44 18.52 -7.87 -0.92
CA ARG A 44 18.63 -8.87 0.15
C ARG A 44 17.78 -10.12 -0.09
N LEU A 45 17.04 -10.17 -1.20
CA LEU A 45 16.18 -11.30 -1.53
C LEU A 45 16.93 -12.30 -2.44
N LYS A 46 16.63 -13.59 -2.24
CA LYS A 46 17.14 -14.65 -3.13
C LYS A 46 16.34 -14.65 -4.43
N ASP A 47 17.01 -14.91 -5.57
CA ASP A 47 16.39 -14.99 -6.89
C ASP A 47 15.21 -15.97 -6.93
N THR A 48 15.35 -17.11 -6.23
CA THR A 48 14.30 -18.12 -6.12
C THR A 48 13.03 -17.60 -5.43
N PHE A 49 13.16 -16.65 -4.50
CA PHE A 49 12.00 -15.99 -3.87
C PHE A 49 11.33 -15.05 -4.87
N CYS A 50 12.12 -14.31 -5.65
CA CYS A 50 11.62 -13.33 -6.62
C CYS A 50 11.08 -13.94 -7.92
N SER A 51 11.25 -15.25 -8.13
CA SER A 51 10.87 -15.92 -9.39
C SER A 51 9.35 -15.91 -9.66
N ASN A 52 8.51 -15.77 -8.63
CA ASN A 52 7.06 -15.69 -8.76
C ASN A 52 6.55 -14.43 -8.04
N THR A 53 6.39 -13.35 -8.80
CA THR A 53 6.00 -12.04 -8.26
C THR A 53 4.64 -12.04 -7.55
N SER A 54 3.69 -12.84 -8.03
CA SER A 54 2.36 -12.93 -7.41
C SER A 54 2.42 -13.60 -6.04
N ARG A 55 3.20 -14.68 -5.90
CA ARG A 55 3.41 -15.33 -4.59
C ARG A 55 4.14 -14.43 -3.62
N VAL A 56 5.14 -13.71 -4.10
CA VAL A 56 5.89 -12.72 -3.29
C VAL A 56 4.94 -11.64 -2.80
N PHE A 57 4.11 -11.09 -3.68
CA PHE A 57 3.13 -10.07 -3.31
C PHE A 57 2.16 -10.58 -2.23
N ASN A 58 1.54 -11.74 -2.45
CA ASN A 58 0.61 -12.34 -1.49
C ASN A 58 1.28 -12.60 -0.13
N TYR A 59 2.50 -13.13 -0.14
CA TYR A 59 3.27 -13.36 1.08
C TYR A 59 3.58 -12.07 1.82
N LEU A 60 4.07 -11.04 1.12
CA LEU A 60 4.40 -9.74 1.72
C LEU A 60 3.15 -9.07 2.31
N LEU A 61 2.05 -9.11 1.59
CA LEU A 61 0.78 -8.58 2.09
C LEU A 61 0.34 -9.34 3.35
N LYS A 62 0.40 -10.66 3.34
CA LYS A 62 0.04 -11.49 4.51
C LYS A 62 0.87 -11.14 5.73
N ILE A 63 2.20 -11.12 5.62
CA ILE A 63 3.08 -10.86 6.78
C ILE A 63 2.95 -9.43 7.30
N SER A 64 2.71 -8.46 6.41
CA SER A 64 2.48 -7.08 6.84
C SER A 64 1.12 -6.92 7.54
N MET A 65 0.05 -7.55 7.04
CA MET A 65 -1.26 -7.55 7.69
C MET A 65 -1.21 -8.24 9.06
N ASP A 66 -0.55 -9.40 9.15
CA ASP A 66 -0.29 -10.08 10.43
C ASP A 66 0.39 -9.14 11.43
N TYR A 67 1.45 -8.48 10.99
CA TYR A 67 2.19 -7.52 11.82
C TYR A 67 1.31 -6.34 12.27
N PHE A 68 0.55 -5.74 11.34
CA PHE A 68 -0.29 -4.59 11.66
C PHE A 68 -1.43 -4.93 12.62
N ILE A 69 -2.06 -6.10 12.47
CA ILE A 69 -3.14 -6.56 13.37
C ILE A 69 -2.57 -6.87 14.75
N ARG A 70 -1.49 -7.66 14.85
CA ARG A 70 -0.90 -8.04 16.15
C ARG A 70 -0.38 -6.87 16.95
N ASN A 71 0.06 -5.81 16.28
CA ASN A 71 0.55 -4.59 16.93
C ASN A 71 -0.54 -3.51 17.10
N ASN A 72 -1.81 -3.84 16.83
CA ASN A 72 -2.96 -2.94 16.94
C ASN A 72 -2.84 -1.66 16.08
N TYR A 73 -2.11 -1.71 14.96
CA TYR A 73 -2.09 -0.63 13.98
C TYR A 73 -3.37 -0.59 13.14
N ILE A 74 -3.96 -1.76 12.89
CA ILE A 74 -5.28 -1.92 12.28
C ILE A 74 -6.13 -2.83 13.16
N PRO A 75 -7.46 -2.64 13.19
CA PRO A 75 -8.35 -3.47 14.01
C PRO A 75 -8.40 -4.91 13.48
N SER A 76 -8.76 -5.85 14.38
CA SER A 76 -9.05 -7.24 14.03
C SER A 76 -10.53 -7.37 13.71
N GLU A 77 -10.90 -7.13 12.45
CA GLU A 77 -12.28 -7.08 11.95
C GLU A 77 -12.37 -7.48 10.47
N ASN A 78 -13.50 -7.23 9.81
CA ASN A 78 -13.64 -7.42 8.37
C ASN A 78 -12.82 -6.38 7.60
N HIS A 79 -12.05 -6.83 6.62
CA HIS A 79 -11.23 -6.00 5.76
C HIS A 79 -11.62 -6.15 4.29
N ILE A 80 -11.82 -5.04 3.60
CA ILE A 80 -12.03 -4.99 2.15
C ILE A 80 -10.78 -4.47 1.50
N LEU A 81 -10.12 -5.30 0.70
CA LEU A 81 -8.91 -4.95 -0.04
C LEU A 81 -9.26 -4.61 -1.49
N GLN A 82 -8.87 -3.42 -1.91
CA GLN A 82 -8.99 -2.98 -3.30
C GLN A 82 -7.60 -2.94 -3.93
N LEU A 83 -7.37 -3.77 -4.92
CA LEU A 83 -6.09 -3.95 -5.57
C LEU A 83 -6.14 -3.55 -7.04
N ASP A 84 -5.00 -3.07 -7.58
CA ASP A 84 -4.84 -2.83 -9.01
C ASP A 84 -4.87 -4.18 -9.76
N GLU A 85 -5.69 -4.27 -10.81
CA GLU A 85 -5.84 -5.48 -11.64
C GLU A 85 -4.53 -5.94 -12.28
N ARG A 86 -3.53 -5.05 -12.44
CA ARG A 86 -2.19 -5.42 -12.92
C ARG A 86 -1.47 -6.41 -12.00
N ASN A 87 -1.92 -6.52 -10.76
CA ASN A 87 -1.47 -7.54 -9.82
C ASN A 87 -2.19 -8.88 -10.01
N GLU A 88 -3.12 -8.94 -10.97
CA GLU A 88 -4.04 -10.04 -11.26
C GLU A 88 -3.43 -11.13 -12.12
N ARG A 89 -2.14 -11.31 -12.25
CA ARG A 89 -1.60 -12.39 -13.10
C ARG A 89 -2.15 -13.77 -12.71
N THR A 90 -3.25 -14.03 -13.35
CA THR A 90 -4.00 -15.22 -13.80
C THR A 90 -4.28 -16.38 -12.84
N GLU A 91 -3.41 -16.81 -11.94
CA GLU A 91 -3.72 -17.94 -11.05
C GLU A 91 -3.77 -17.53 -9.56
N SER A 92 -3.17 -16.43 -9.20
CA SER A 92 -3.09 -15.98 -7.80
C SER A 92 -4.26 -15.10 -7.35
N ARG A 93 -5.08 -14.62 -8.26
CA ARG A 93 -6.24 -13.77 -7.98
C ARG A 93 -7.20 -14.41 -6.98
N PHE A 94 -7.61 -15.65 -7.27
CA PHE A 94 -8.56 -16.39 -6.44
C PHE A 94 -7.93 -16.91 -5.15
N PHE A 95 -6.59 -16.91 -5.07
CA PHE A 95 -5.89 -17.46 -3.93
C PHE A 95 -5.53 -16.42 -2.86
N LEU A 96 -5.53 -15.12 -3.16
CA LEU A 96 -5.14 -14.14 -2.14
C LEU A 96 -6.16 -14.04 -1.02
N GLU A 97 -7.45 -13.98 -1.34
CA GLU A 97 -8.53 -13.96 -0.35
C GLU A 97 -8.51 -15.21 0.51
N ASP A 98 -8.51 -16.39 -0.13
CA ASP A 98 -8.44 -17.67 0.56
C ASP A 98 -7.17 -17.79 1.41
N TYR A 99 -6.03 -17.33 0.87
CA TYR A 99 -4.75 -17.35 1.58
C TYR A 99 -4.78 -16.47 2.83
N LEU A 100 -5.27 -15.23 2.74
CA LEU A 100 -5.38 -14.34 3.88
C LEU A 100 -6.37 -14.88 4.92
N ASN A 101 -7.53 -15.36 4.50
CA ASN A 101 -8.52 -15.92 5.39
C ASN A 101 -8.01 -17.19 6.09
N THR A 102 -7.31 -18.06 5.37
CA THR A 102 -6.69 -19.26 5.98
C THR A 102 -5.60 -18.90 6.98
N GLU A 103 -4.68 -18.02 6.58
CA GLU A 103 -3.48 -17.72 7.36
C GLU A 103 -3.73 -16.76 8.53
N LEU A 104 -4.73 -15.88 8.42
CA LEU A 104 -4.96 -14.85 9.43
C LEU A 104 -6.26 -15.04 10.21
N CYS A 105 -7.33 -15.52 9.56
CA CYS A 105 -8.63 -15.65 10.23
C CYS A 105 -8.78 -17.02 10.91
N ILE A 106 -8.48 -18.13 10.21
CA ILE A 106 -8.57 -19.47 10.82
C ILE A 106 -7.57 -19.62 11.98
N THR A 107 -6.40 -18.98 11.87
CA THR A 107 -5.39 -18.98 12.95
C THR A 107 -5.74 -18.06 14.13
N GLY A 108 -6.81 -17.27 14.02
CA GLY A 108 -7.28 -16.38 15.07
C GLY A 108 -6.51 -15.07 15.21
N ILE A 109 -5.68 -14.71 14.23
CA ILE A 109 -4.97 -13.42 14.18
C ILE A 109 -5.96 -12.31 13.86
N ASN A 110 -6.84 -12.54 12.89
CA ASN A 110 -7.95 -11.64 12.56
C ASN A 110 -9.29 -12.30 12.92
N GLN A 111 -10.17 -11.53 13.57
CA GLN A 111 -11.51 -12.04 13.97
C GLN A 111 -12.55 -11.91 12.86
N GLY A 112 -12.33 -11.03 11.90
CA GLY A 112 -13.18 -10.87 10.72
C GLY A 112 -12.64 -11.61 9.51
N ASN A 113 -13.17 -11.30 8.33
CA ASN A 113 -12.75 -11.87 7.05
C ASN A 113 -12.08 -10.82 6.17
N PHE A 114 -11.28 -11.29 5.22
CA PHE A 114 -10.77 -10.49 4.12
C PHE A 114 -11.62 -10.73 2.87
N GLU A 115 -12.05 -9.64 2.24
CA GLU A 115 -12.63 -9.61 0.90
C GLU A 115 -11.62 -8.93 -0.04
N VAL A 116 -11.31 -9.55 -1.18
CA VAL A 116 -10.32 -9.03 -2.12
C VAL A 116 -10.97 -8.76 -3.47
N SER A 117 -10.87 -7.52 -3.92
CA SER A 117 -11.38 -7.09 -5.21
C SER A 117 -10.29 -6.40 -6.04
N TYR A 118 -10.27 -6.67 -7.35
CA TYR A 118 -9.34 -6.09 -8.30
C TYR A 118 -10.04 -5.09 -9.19
N PHE A 119 -9.40 -3.95 -9.42
CA PHE A 119 -9.97 -2.84 -10.18
C PHE A 119 -8.98 -2.31 -11.20
N ASP A 120 -9.50 -1.85 -12.32
CA ASP A 120 -8.77 -0.94 -13.19
C ASP A 120 -8.47 0.36 -12.43
N SER A 121 -7.19 0.66 -12.30
CA SER A 121 -6.71 1.85 -11.56
C SER A 121 -7.27 3.15 -12.11
N ALA A 122 -7.55 3.23 -13.42
CA ALA A 122 -8.17 4.41 -14.03
C ALA A 122 -9.54 4.74 -13.44
N ASN A 123 -10.24 3.73 -12.92
CA ASN A 123 -11.59 3.85 -12.38
C ASN A 123 -11.66 3.78 -10.84
N ASN A 124 -10.51 3.70 -10.15
CA ASN A 124 -10.48 3.61 -8.69
C ASN A 124 -9.56 4.66 -8.06
N SER A 125 -10.15 5.68 -7.47
CA SER A 125 -9.42 6.79 -6.84
C SER A 125 -8.53 6.35 -5.67
N ASN A 126 -8.92 5.32 -4.90
CA ASN A 126 -8.12 4.85 -3.77
C ASN A 126 -6.81 4.21 -4.26
N ILE A 127 -6.87 3.44 -5.34
CA ILE A 127 -5.69 2.84 -5.97
C ILE A 127 -4.77 3.94 -6.53
N GLN A 128 -5.34 4.96 -7.19
CA GLN A 128 -4.57 6.10 -7.70
C GLN A 128 -3.86 6.86 -6.57
N ILE A 129 -4.55 7.12 -5.47
CA ILE A 129 -3.98 7.78 -4.28
C ILE A 129 -2.82 6.93 -3.72
N ALA A 130 -3.02 5.62 -3.61
CA ALA A 130 -1.99 4.70 -3.12
C ALA A 130 -0.76 4.67 -4.05
N ASP A 131 -0.94 4.71 -5.37
CA ASP A 131 0.16 4.79 -6.35
C ASP A 131 0.97 6.07 -6.18
N VAL A 132 0.31 7.23 -6.03
CA VAL A 132 1.02 8.51 -5.83
C VAL A 132 1.83 8.48 -4.53
N PHE A 133 1.26 8.03 -3.41
CA PHE A 133 1.97 7.91 -2.15
C PHE A 133 3.13 6.91 -2.22
N SER A 134 2.94 5.76 -2.87
CA SER A 134 3.99 4.78 -3.10
C SER A 134 5.18 5.39 -3.87
N ASN A 135 4.88 6.15 -4.93
CA ASN A 135 5.90 6.82 -5.72
C ASN A 135 6.62 7.94 -4.95
N ILE A 136 5.92 8.65 -4.05
CA ILE A 136 6.52 9.66 -3.16
C ILE A 136 7.55 9.01 -2.24
N LEU A 137 7.18 7.92 -1.54
CA LEU A 137 8.11 7.20 -0.67
C LEU A 137 9.32 6.67 -1.44
N TYR A 138 9.08 6.06 -2.62
CA TYR A 138 10.16 5.57 -3.46
C TYR A 138 11.12 6.69 -3.87
N SER A 139 10.58 7.85 -4.24
CA SER A 139 11.38 9.04 -4.57
C SER A 139 12.18 9.54 -3.38
N HIS A 140 11.55 9.57 -2.18
CA HIS A 140 12.24 9.93 -0.94
C HIS A 140 13.42 8.99 -0.65
N LEU A 141 13.21 7.70 -0.72
CA LEU A 141 14.27 6.71 -0.46
C LEU A 141 15.45 6.83 -1.44
N LYS A 142 15.20 7.27 -2.67
CA LYS A 142 16.25 7.45 -3.68
C LYS A 142 16.99 8.78 -3.60
N THR A 143 16.29 9.85 -3.25
CA THR A 143 16.80 11.22 -3.44
C THR A 143 16.83 12.05 -2.16
N GLY A 144 16.24 11.56 -1.06
CA GLY A 144 16.04 12.34 0.16
C GLY A 144 14.97 13.43 0.08
N ASN A 145 14.31 13.59 -1.09
CA ASN A 145 13.22 14.56 -1.22
C ASN A 145 12.01 14.17 -0.35
N TYR A 146 11.17 15.14 -0.02
CA TYR A 146 9.91 14.97 0.73
C TYR A 146 10.07 14.54 2.19
N ALA A 147 11.24 14.74 2.81
CA ALA A 147 11.47 14.38 4.22
C ALA A 147 10.51 15.14 5.15
N ASP A 148 10.46 16.47 5.01
CA ASP A 148 9.63 17.33 5.86
C ASP A 148 8.12 17.03 5.67
N GLU A 149 7.71 16.75 4.43
CA GLU A 149 6.33 16.40 4.14
C GLU A 149 5.93 15.02 4.71
N LEU A 150 6.83 14.03 4.63
CA LEU A 150 6.59 12.71 5.23
C LEU A 150 6.59 12.79 6.76
N ASP A 151 7.43 13.62 7.36
CA ASP A 151 7.41 13.88 8.79
C ASP A 151 6.11 14.57 9.21
N THR A 152 5.62 15.53 8.41
CA THR A 152 4.30 16.14 8.63
C THR A 152 3.17 15.10 8.63
N LEU A 153 3.20 14.13 7.70
CA LEU A 153 2.21 13.04 7.69
C LEU A 153 2.34 12.14 8.93
N ARG A 154 3.55 11.93 9.43
CA ARG A 154 3.81 11.15 10.64
C ARG A 154 3.31 11.88 11.89
N ASP A 155 3.64 13.16 12.02
CA ASP A 155 3.27 14.00 13.14
C ASP A 155 1.75 14.18 13.25
N ASN A 156 1.06 14.26 12.10
CA ASN A 156 -0.40 14.29 12.03
C ASN A 156 -1.04 12.88 12.24
N GLY A 157 -0.24 11.86 12.48
CA GLY A 157 -0.71 10.50 12.71
C GLY A 157 -1.35 9.84 11.48
N ILE A 158 -1.05 10.33 10.28
CA ILE A 158 -1.52 9.76 9.01
C ILE A 158 -0.60 8.63 8.56
N LEU A 159 0.72 8.87 8.52
CA LEU A 159 1.70 7.83 8.25
C LEU A 159 1.93 7.02 9.54
N LYS A 160 1.33 5.82 9.59
CA LYS A 160 1.34 4.95 10.78
C LYS A 160 2.58 4.09 10.86
N TYR A 161 2.96 3.46 9.76
CA TYR A 161 4.07 2.51 9.77
C TYR A 161 4.66 2.27 8.38
N ILE A 162 5.94 1.97 8.33
CA ILE A 162 6.65 1.47 7.16
C ILE A 162 7.17 0.08 7.52
N PHE A 163 6.50 -0.95 7.01
CA PHE A 163 6.93 -2.34 7.19
C PHE A 163 8.10 -2.62 6.23
N GLU A 164 9.25 -2.98 6.77
CA GLU A 164 10.44 -3.28 5.98
C GLU A 164 10.66 -4.78 5.85
N PHE A 165 10.98 -5.26 4.65
CA PHE A 165 11.27 -6.66 4.39
C PHE A 165 12.51 -6.80 3.48
N PRO A 166 13.39 -7.78 3.74
CA PRO A 166 13.43 -8.63 4.94
C PRO A 166 13.83 -7.84 6.19
N LEU A 167 13.38 -8.34 7.34
CA LEU A 167 13.67 -7.75 8.64
C LEU A 167 15.17 -7.84 8.97
#